data_afab02e0ef292a7b67c65fe6c2421122
#
_entry.id   afab02e0ef292a7b67c65fe6c2421122
#
_cell.length_a   1.000
_cell.length_b   1.000
_cell.length_c   1.000
_cell.angle_alpha   90.00
_cell.angle_beta   90.00
_cell.angle_gamma   90.00
#
_symmetry.space_group_name_H-M   'P 1'
#
loop_
_entity.id
_entity.type
_entity.pdbx_description
1 polymer ?
#
loop_
_entity_poly.entity_id
_entity_poly.type
_entity_poly.pdbx_seq_one_letter_code
_entity_poly.pdbx_strand_id
1 'polypeptide(L)'
;MLLCLSSNHRNATFELLESLSLSAPDATAALVESTAFVSGAVVLATCNRFEAYLDIDEPLTAATAVAVASTLTALSDASGVSTDELRASISVHEGPDVAAHLFSVTSGLESVVVGEDEIAGQVSRALDRARADGTTSRDLERLFQRATHTSRGVKNHTAIGRRDRSLVRLALDLTSSRITDWATTSVLLVGTGQYAATTVAALRDRGAEDIRVFSPSGRAAPFAARYGVEPSDDFAVDVVVTCTANTVLGPELFTGSDRRIVIDLGLPRNVHPDVARVPGVQLLDLETIRLHAPLEELTAHDDAREIVRAAAAGFTAETEAEAGIVALRGHVFELLEAEIARSRARGGSEETESALRHLAGVLLHGPSVRARGLAAEGRGAEFLAGLEAVYGVQATPPARDERAETA
;
A
#
# COMPACT_ATOMS: atom_id res chain seq x y z
N MET A 1 -18.45 -4.43 4.91
CA MET A 1 -17.89 -4.36 3.52
C MET A 1 -16.68 -3.46 3.49
N LEU A 2 -15.61 -3.86 2.77
CA LEU A 2 -14.41 -3.02 2.63
C LEU A 2 -14.58 -2.03 1.47
N LEU A 3 -14.15 -0.79 1.71
CA LEU A 3 -14.12 0.31 0.75
C LEU A 3 -12.77 1.02 0.82
N CYS A 4 -12.20 1.44 -0.30
CA CYS A 4 -11.01 2.28 -0.33
C CYS A 4 -11.22 3.48 -1.26
N LEU A 5 -10.94 4.67 -0.74
CA LEU A 5 -10.85 5.90 -1.50
C LEU A 5 -9.35 6.22 -1.70
N SER A 6 -8.89 6.21 -2.94
CA SER A 6 -7.47 6.37 -3.30
C SER A 6 -7.25 7.61 -4.15
N SER A 7 -6.40 8.50 -3.66
CA SER A 7 -5.84 9.63 -4.38
C SER A 7 -4.32 9.45 -4.48
N ASN A 8 -3.76 9.52 -5.66
CA ASN A 8 -2.34 9.27 -5.87
C ASN A 8 -1.78 10.13 -7.01
N HIS A 9 -0.47 10.07 -7.23
CA HIS A 9 0.26 10.84 -8.24
C HIS A 9 -0.25 10.71 -9.69
N ARG A 10 -1.17 9.77 -9.98
CA ARG A 10 -1.76 9.59 -11.33
C ARG A 10 -3.06 10.38 -11.51
N ASN A 11 -3.79 10.64 -10.42
CA ASN A 11 -5.11 11.27 -10.44
C ASN A 11 -5.21 12.55 -9.61
N ALA A 12 -4.14 12.97 -8.92
CA ALA A 12 -4.10 14.14 -8.06
C ALA A 12 -2.83 14.97 -8.26
N THR A 13 -2.94 16.27 -8.00
CA THR A 13 -1.79 17.17 -7.96
C THR A 13 -0.99 16.99 -6.67
N PHE A 14 0.26 17.45 -6.69
CA PHE A 14 1.12 17.35 -5.50
C PHE A 14 0.56 18.19 -4.33
N GLU A 15 0.06 19.40 -4.62
CA GLU A 15 -0.53 20.30 -3.61
C GLU A 15 -1.75 19.65 -2.92
N LEU A 16 -2.58 18.94 -3.68
CA LEU A 16 -3.72 18.21 -3.14
C LEU A 16 -3.26 17.08 -2.22
N LEU A 17 -2.29 16.26 -2.65
CA LEU A 17 -1.76 15.16 -1.83
C LEU A 17 -1.08 15.66 -0.56
N GLU A 18 -0.39 16.81 -0.62
CA GLU A 18 0.22 17.44 0.54
C GLU A 18 -0.85 17.90 1.53
N SER A 19 -1.89 18.60 1.06
CA SER A 19 -3.01 19.05 1.91
C SER A 19 -3.71 17.89 2.60
N LEU A 20 -3.99 16.80 1.87
CA LEU A 20 -4.57 15.57 2.41
C LEU A 20 -3.65 14.88 3.41
N SER A 21 -2.34 14.86 3.15
CA SER A 21 -1.38 14.20 4.04
C SER A 21 -1.20 14.95 5.36
N LEU A 22 -1.24 16.27 5.34
CA LEU A 22 -1.17 17.11 6.55
C LEU A 22 -2.41 16.94 7.43
N SER A 23 -3.58 16.75 6.83
CA SER A 23 -4.86 16.57 7.52
C SER A 23 -5.15 15.11 7.92
N ALA A 24 -4.32 14.14 7.53
CA ALA A 24 -4.57 12.71 7.74
C ALA A 24 -4.87 12.30 9.20
N PRO A 25 -4.20 12.85 10.23
CA PRO A 25 -4.52 12.51 11.63
C PRO A 25 -5.95 12.89 12.01
N ASP A 26 -6.37 14.11 11.66
CA ASP A 26 -7.72 14.63 11.99
C ASP A 26 -8.79 13.93 11.14
N ALA A 27 -8.47 13.62 9.88
CA ALA A 27 -9.35 12.92 8.96
C ALA A 27 -9.71 11.51 9.47
N THR A 28 -8.77 10.76 10.07
CA THR A 28 -9.02 9.39 10.52
C THR A 28 -10.11 9.33 11.61
N ALA A 29 -10.04 10.22 12.59
CA ALA A 29 -11.05 10.31 13.64
C ALA A 29 -12.43 10.74 13.08
N ALA A 30 -12.41 11.78 12.22
CA ALA A 30 -13.62 12.30 11.59
C ALA A 30 -14.32 11.24 10.71
N LEU A 31 -13.59 10.36 10.05
CA LEU A 31 -14.16 9.30 9.21
C LEU A 31 -14.97 8.28 10.01
N VAL A 32 -14.53 7.89 11.21
CA VAL A 32 -15.26 6.96 12.08
C VAL A 32 -16.43 7.67 12.76
N GLU A 33 -16.28 8.94 13.15
CA GLU A 33 -17.31 9.70 13.85
C GLU A 33 -18.40 10.22 12.92
N SER A 34 -18.09 10.45 11.63
CA SER A 34 -18.99 11.13 10.70
C SER A 34 -20.18 10.30 10.23
N THR A 35 -20.14 8.96 10.38
CA THR A 35 -21.23 8.10 9.93
C THR A 35 -21.41 6.87 10.83
N ALA A 36 -22.67 6.59 11.18
CA ALA A 36 -23.04 5.39 11.95
C ALA A 36 -22.79 4.05 11.19
N PHE A 37 -22.38 4.13 9.92
CA PHE A 37 -22.15 2.95 9.06
C PHE A 37 -20.67 2.59 8.92
N VAL A 38 -19.73 3.41 9.41
CA VAL A 38 -18.30 3.13 9.36
C VAL A 38 -17.88 2.51 10.68
N SER A 39 -17.63 1.21 10.67
CA SER A 39 -17.18 0.44 11.84
C SER A 39 -15.66 0.51 12.04
N GLY A 40 -14.91 1.01 11.05
CA GLY A 40 -13.48 1.24 11.18
C GLY A 40 -12.88 1.99 9.99
N ALA A 41 -11.75 2.67 10.23
CA ALA A 41 -10.98 3.39 9.24
C ALA A 41 -9.47 3.26 9.46
N VAL A 42 -8.71 3.11 8.38
CA VAL A 42 -7.25 3.22 8.36
C VAL A 42 -6.86 4.16 7.23
N VAL A 43 -6.10 5.21 7.54
CA VAL A 43 -5.61 6.18 6.55
C VAL A 43 -4.12 5.96 6.28
N LEU A 44 -3.79 5.72 5.03
CA LEU A 44 -2.42 5.67 4.50
C LEU A 44 -2.12 6.99 3.79
N ALA A 45 -1.28 7.81 4.39
CA ALA A 45 -0.83 9.07 3.83
C ALA A 45 0.69 9.05 3.65
N THR A 46 1.13 9.38 2.43
CA THR A 46 2.54 9.46 2.02
C THR A 46 2.74 10.66 1.11
N CYS A 47 3.98 10.94 0.69
CA CYS A 47 4.25 12.02 -0.27
C CYS A 47 3.57 11.83 -1.64
N ASN A 48 3.20 10.59 -2.02
CA ASN A 48 2.72 10.26 -3.37
C ASN A 48 1.31 9.68 -3.40
N ARG A 49 0.67 9.51 -2.23
CA ARG A 49 -0.69 8.95 -2.12
C ARG A 49 -1.37 9.29 -0.81
N PHE A 50 -2.66 9.42 -0.88
CA PHE A 50 -3.57 9.44 0.26
C PHE A 50 -4.66 8.39 0.02
N GLU A 51 -4.82 7.44 0.94
CA GLU A 51 -5.81 6.39 0.83
C GLU A 51 -6.54 6.21 2.14
N ALA A 52 -7.87 6.24 2.10
CA ALA A 52 -8.74 5.94 3.23
C ALA A 52 -9.37 4.56 3.02
N TYR A 53 -9.05 3.61 3.90
CA TYR A 53 -9.62 2.26 3.94
C TYR A 53 -10.68 2.21 5.02
N LEU A 54 -11.89 1.85 4.64
CA LEU A 54 -13.07 1.86 5.49
C LEU A 54 -13.67 0.46 5.58
N ASP A 55 -14.16 0.12 6.76
CA ASP A 55 -15.03 -1.02 6.97
C ASP A 55 -16.45 -0.49 7.22
N ILE A 56 -17.39 -0.87 6.35
CA ILE A 56 -18.74 -0.36 6.33
C ILE A 56 -19.70 -1.47 6.75
N ASP A 57 -20.49 -1.19 7.78
CA ASP A 57 -21.61 -2.06 8.17
C ASP A 57 -22.75 -1.94 7.16
N GLU A 58 -23.02 -3.04 6.46
CA GLU A 58 -24.14 -3.10 5.52
C GLU A 58 -25.47 -3.45 6.23
N PRO A 59 -26.61 -2.85 5.71
CA PRO A 59 -27.37 -3.65 4.76
C PRO A 59 -28.05 -2.89 3.60
N LEU A 60 -27.60 -1.75 3.16
CA LEU A 60 -28.35 -0.95 2.17
C LEU A 60 -27.55 -0.77 0.87
N THR A 61 -28.16 -1.04 -0.27
CA THR A 61 -27.66 -0.79 -1.63
C THR A 61 -27.17 0.65 -1.87
N ALA A 62 -27.49 1.59 -0.96
CA ALA A 62 -27.04 2.97 -1.00
C ALA A 62 -25.88 3.25 0.00
N ALA A 63 -25.45 2.26 0.81
CA ALA A 63 -24.47 2.48 1.89
C ALA A 63 -23.11 2.96 1.33
N THR A 64 -22.65 2.38 0.21
CA THR A 64 -21.42 2.79 -0.44
C THR A 64 -21.46 4.25 -0.89
N ALA A 65 -22.51 4.66 -1.59
CA ALA A 65 -22.64 6.04 -2.08
C ALA A 65 -22.70 7.05 -0.92
N VAL A 66 -23.38 6.69 0.16
CA VAL A 66 -23.44 7.52 1.38
C VAL A 66 -22.09 7.55 2.06
N ALA A 67 -21.42 6.41 2.22
CA ALA A 67 -20.09 6.33 2.81
C ALA A 67 -19.05 7.14 2.01
N VAL A 68 -19.05 7.04 0.68
CA VAL A 68 -18.20 7.85 -0.20
C VAL A 68 -18.49 9.34 -0.02
N ALA A 69 -19.77 9.74 -0.04
CA ALA A 69 -20.15 11.15 0.12
C ALA A 69 -19.75 11.69 1.49
N SER A 70 -20.00 10.94 2.57
CA SER A 70 -19.62 11.33 3.94
C SER A 70 -18.09 11.40 4.10
N THR A 71 -17.37 10.44 3.54
CA THR A 71 -15.89 10.45 3.53
C THR A 71 -15.35 11.68 2.81
N LEU A 72 -15.89 12.02 1.63
CA LEU A 72 -15.49 13.21 0.89
C LEU A 72 -15.78 14.51 1.69
N THR A 73 -16.91 14.56 2.39
CA THR A 73 -17.24 15.69 3.26
C THR A 73 -16.26 15.80 4.43
N ALA A 74 -16.00 14.70 5.14
CA ALA A 74 -15.05 14.69 6.25
C ALA A 74 -13.63 15.06 5.81
N LEU A 75 -13.19 14.58 4.65
CA LEU A 75 -11.89 14.96 4.06
C LEU A 75 -11.87 16.43 3.65
N SER A 76 -12.95 16.96 3.09
CA SER A 76 -13.08 18.38 2.73
C SER A 76 -12.98 19.27 3.96
N ASP A 77 -13.70 18.93 5.03
CA ASP A 77 -13.71 19.69 6.29
C ASP A 77 -12.33 19.66 6.97
N ALA A 78 -11.63 18.51 6.93
CA ALA A 78 -10.31 18.37 7.54
C ALA A 78 -9.20 19.03 6.72
N SER A 79 -9.25 19.00 5.38
CA SER A 79 -8.16 19.45 4.51
C SER A 79 -8.36 20.85 3.93
N GLY A 80 -9.60 21.38 3.98
CA GLY A 80 -9.97 22.61 3.29
C GLY A 80 -10.09 22.50 1.77
N VAL A 81 -9.94 21.29 1.21
CA VAL A 81 -10.09 21.01 -0.22
C VAL A 81 -11.58 20.83 -0.55
N SER A 82 -12.03 21.37 -1.67
CA SER A 82 -13.44 21.24 -2.05
C SER A 82 -13.83 19.79 -2.36
N THR A 83 -15.08 19.40 -2.04
CA THR A 83 -15.61 18.07 -2.34
C THR A 83 -15.61 17.74 -3.83
N ASP A 84 -15.75 18.73 -4.70
CA ASP A 84 -15.72 18.54 -6.15
C ASP A 84 -14.30 18.20 -6.64
N GLU A 85 -13.29 18.86 -6.10
CA GLU A 85 -11.88 18.58 -6.39
C GLU A 85 -11.47 17.19 -5.86
N LEU A 86 -11.86 16.85 -4.65
CA LEU A 86 -11.67 15.51 -4.09
C LEU A 86 -12.32 14.45 -4.96
N ARG A 87 -13.56 14.67 -5.40
CA ARG A 87 -14.30 13.73 -6.27
C ARG A 87 -13.61 13.51 -7.62
N ALA A 88 -13.02 14.56 -8.18
CA ALA A 88 -12.30 14.49 -9.45
C ALA A 88 -10.95 13.76 -9.33
N SER A 89 -10.37 13.71 -8.13
CA SER A 89 -9.03 13.17 -7.85
C SER A 89 -9.02 11.84 -7.11
N ILE A 90 -10.19 11.28 -6.76
CA ILE A 90 -10.31 10.04 -5.99
C ILE A 90 -10.82 8.91 -6.88
N SER A 91 -10.13 7.77 -6.82
CA SER A 91 -10.61 6.47 -7.31
C SER A 91 -11.21 5.68 -6.15
N VAL A 92 -12.33 5.01 -6.40
CA VAL A 92 -13.03 4.19 -5.40
C VAL A 92 -12.82 2.72 -5.73
N HIS A 93 -12.39 1.92 -4.72
CA HIS A 93 -12.27 0.48 -4.81
C HIS A 93 -13.24 -0.14 -3.81
N GLU A 94 -13.95 -1.18 -4.20
CA GLU A 94 -15.01 -1.82 -3.40
C GLU A 94 -14.81 -3.33 -3.32
N GLY A 95 -15.20 -3.93 -2.21
CA GLY A 95 -15.21 -5.38 -2.03
C GLY A 95 -13.85 -6.06 -2.31
N PRO A 96 -13.79 -7.03 -3.24
CA PRO A 96 -12.55 -7.74 -3.58
C PRO A 96 -11.43 -6.87 -4.10
N ASP A 97 -11.75 -5.76 -4.79
CA ASP A 97 -10.77 -4.86 -5.39
C ASP A 97 -9.96 -4.11 -4.35
N VAL A 98 -10.50 -3.91 -3.14
CA VAL A 98 -9.77 -3.29 -2.03
C VAL A 98 -8.55 -4.13 -1.65
N ALA A 99 -8.72 -5.44 -1.58
CA ALA A 99 -7.61 -6.35 -1.26
C ALA A 99 -6.55 -6.35 -2.38
N ALA A 100 -6.98 -6.45 -3.63
CA ALA A 100 -6.08 -6.40 -4.79
C ALA A 100 -5.30 -5.08 -4.82
N HIS A 101 -5.97 -3.96 -4.58
CA HIS A 101 -5.36 -2.63 -4.55
C HIS A 101 -4.34 -2.51 -3.41
N LEU A 102 -4.74 -2.77 -2.14
CA LEU A 102 -3.81 -2.64 -1.01
C LEU A 102 -2.60 -3.57 -1.13
N PHE A 103 -2.79 -4.80 -1.64
CA PHE A 103 -1.69 -5.75 -1.80
C PHE A 103 -0.73 -5.28 -2.89
N SER A 104 -1.24 -4.71 -4.00
CA SER A 104 -0.42 -4.06 -5.03
C SER A 104 0.35 -2.88 -4.48
N VAL A 105 -0.31 -2.00 -3.73
CA VAL A 105 0.31 -0.85 -3.06
C VAL A 105 1.41 -1.29 -2.11
N THR A 106 1.11 -2.21 -1.19
CA THR A 106 2.07 -2.68 -0.16
C THR A 106 3.26 -3.41 -0.77
N SER A 107 3.07 -4.04 -1.94
CA SER A 107 4.12 -4.70 -2.71
C SER A 107 4.92 -3.74 -3.60
N GLY A 108 4.60 -2.43 -3.58
CA GLY A 108 5.28 -1.40 -4.37
C GLY A 108 4.94 -1.43 -5.87
N LEU A 109 3.90 -2.15 -6.30
CA LEU A 109 3.50 -2.25 -7.72
C LEU A 109 2.78 -0.99 -8.22
N GLU A 110 2.18 -0.23 -7.31
CA GLU A 110 1.51 1.04 -7.56
C GLU A 110 2.38 2.25 -7.19
N SER A 111 3.62 2.02 -6.77
CA SER A 111 4.57 3.08 -6.48
C SER A 111 5.14 3.64 -7.78
N VAL A 112 5.54 4.90 -7.76
CA VAL A 112 6.15 5.56 -8.92
C VAL A 112 7.49 4.92 -9.26
N VAL A 113 8.23 4.49 -8.23
CA VAL A 113 9.36 3.57 -8.37
C VAL A 113 8.88 2.20 -7.90
N VAL A 114 8.68 1.30 -8.84
CA VAL A 114 8.19 -0.06 -8.53
C VAL A 114 9.18 -0.78 -7.62
N GLY A 115 8.69 -1.31 -6.49
CA GLY A 115 9.51 -2.06 -5.52
C GLY A 115 10.08 -1.21 -4.39
N GLU A 116 9.60 0.00 -4.18
CA GLU A 116 10.00 0.87 -3.08
C GLU A 116 9.77 0.19 -1.73
N ASP A 117 10.85 -0.07 -0.97
CA ASP A 117 10.80 -0.79 0.30
C ASP A 117 10.06 -0.04 1.40
N GLU A 118 9.94 1.27 1.27
CA GLU A 118 9.37 2.15 2.29
C GLU A 118 7.86 2.02 2.42
N ILE A 119 7.14 1.73 1.32
CA ILE A 119 5.67 1.66 1.33
C ILE A 119 5.13 0.57 2.24
N ALA A 120 5.75 -0.61 2.30
CA ALA A 120 5.34 -1.67 3.21
C ALA A 120 5.48 -1.25 4.69
N GLY A 121 6.53 -0.49 5.00
CA GLY A 121 6.71 0.11 6.32
C GLY A 121 5.67 1.20 6.63
N GLN A 122 5.30 2.01 5.64
CA GLN A 122 4.26 3.03 5.77
C GLN A 122 2.89 2.41 6.00
N VAL A 123 2.53 1.35 5.27
CA VAL A 123 1.29 0.57 5.47
C VAL A 123 1.23 -0.03 6.88
N SER A 124 2.33 -0.61 7.37
CA SER A 124 2.39 -1.14 8.74
C SER A 124 2.18 -0.03 9.78
N ARG A 125 2.86 1.11 9.62
CA ARG A 125 2.70 2.27 10.53
C ARG A 125 1.28 2.86 10.50
N ALA A 126 0.61 2.85 9.35
CA ALA A 126 -0.78 3.30 9.23
C ALA A 126 -1.73 2.42 10.08
N LEU A 127 -1.57 1.10 10.00
CA LEU A 127 -2.34 0.17 10.84
C LEU A 127 -2.02 0.36 12.31
N ASP A 128 -0.75 0.48 12.70
CA ASP A 128 -0.35 0.65 14.11
C ASP A 128 -0.91 1.96 14.69
N ARG A 129 -0.98 3.02 13.90
CA ARG A 129 -1.63 4.27 14.29
C ARG A 129 -3.14 4.07 14.49
N ALA A 130 -3.83 3.48 13.52
CA ALA A 130 -5.27 3.23 13.64
C ALA A 130 -5.62 2.34 14.85
N ARG A 131 -4.74 1.40 15.22
CA ARG A 131 -4.87 0.63 16.47
C ARG A 131 -4.73 1.50 17.72
N ALA A 132 -3.73 2.37 17.74
CA ALA A 132 -3.49 3.28 18.87
C ALA A 132 -4.65 4.26 19.06
N ASP A 133 -5.24 4.72 17.96
CA ASP A 133 -6.36 5.66 17.94
C ASP A 133 -7.72 4.96 18.12
N GLY A 134 -7.76 3.61 18.11
CA GLY A 134 -8.98 2.82 18.26
C GLY A 134 -9.94 2.93 17.06
N THR A 135 -9.42 3.29 15.89
CA THR A 135 -10.21 3.50 14.66
C THR A 135 -10.23 2.27 13.74
N THR A 136 -9.43 1.23 14.00
CA THR A 136 -9.41 0.03 13.15
C THR A 136 -10.53 -0.95 13.48
N SER A 137 -10.91 -1.79 12.51
CA SER A 137 -11.78 -2.94 12.67
C SER A 137 -11.04 -4.25 12.51
N ARG A 138 -11.67 -5.38 12.87
CA ARG A 138 -11.13 -6.72 12.68
C ARG A 138 -10.83 -7.02 11.22
N ASP A 139 -11.68 -6.60 10.30
CA ASP A 139 -11.54 -6.88 8.88
C ASP A 139 -10.43 -6.02 8.24
N LEU A 140 -10.30 -4.76 8.66
CA LEU A 140 -9.16 -3.92 8.27
C LEU A 140 -7.84 -4.47 8.82
N GLU A 141 -7.82 -4.96 10.06
CA GLU A 141 -6.60 -5.58 10.60
C GLU A 141 -6.16 -6.79 9.77
N ARG A 142 -7.10 -7.68 9.45
CA ARG A 142 -6.83 -8.86 8.61
C ARG A 142 -6.31 -8.46 7.22
N LEU A 143 -6.94 -7.47 6.60
CA LEU A 143 -6.57 -6.94 5.29
C LEU A 143 -5.13 -6.41 5.29
N PHE A 144 -4.78 -5.53 6.21
CA PHE A 144 -3.45 -4.91 6.30
C PHE A 144 -2.36 -5.91 6.69
N GLN A 145 -2.65 -6.87 7.58
CA GLN A 145 -1.72 -7.95 7.92
C GLN A 145 -1.46 -8.85 6.71
N ARG A 146 -2.50 -9.22 5.95
CA ARG A 146 -2.36 -10.01 4.72
C ARG A 146 -1.58 -9.24 3.66
N ALA A 147 -1.81 -7.95 3.49
CA ALA A 147 -1.05 -7.08 2.58
C ALA A 147 0.45 -7.11 2.90
N THR A 148 0.81 -6.95 4.18
CA THR A 148 2.20 -7.01 4.64
C THR A 148 2.83 -8.39 4.40
N HIS A 149 2.08 -9.47 4.63
CA HIS A 149 2.53 -10.83 4.36
C HIS A 149 2.77 -11.06 2.86
N THR A 150 1.83 -10.63 2.02
CA THR A 150 1.92 -10.73 0.55
C THR A 150 3.12 -9.97 0.01
N SER A 151 3.37 -8.75 0.50
CA SER A 151 4.54 -7.95 0.11
C SER A 151 5.86 -8.67 0.42
N ARG A 152 5.97 -9.34 1.57
CA ARG A 152 7.16 -10.16 1.89
C ARG A 152 7.29 -11.35 0.91
N GLY A 153 6.18 -12.00 0.55
CA GLY A 153 6.15 -13.05 -0.45
C GLY A 153 6.66 -12.57 -1.81
N VAL A 154 6.16 -11.43 -2.29
CA VAL A 154 6.61 -10.79 -3.53
C VAL A 154 8.11 -10.53 -3.50
N LYS A 155 8.64 -9.93 -2.43
CA LYS A 155 10.08 -9.64 -2.27
C LYS A 155 10.96 -10.88 -2.26
N ASN A 156 10.48 -11.97 -1.67
CA ASN A 156 11.25 -13.22 -1.56
C ASN A 156 11.25 -14.04 -2.85
N HIS A 157 10.16 -13.99 -3.64
CA HIS A 157 9.97 -14.86 -4.80
C HIS A 157 10.16 -14.14 -6.14
N THR A 158 10.33 -12.82 -6.14
CA THR A 158 10.55 -12.05 -7.37
C THR A 158 11.81 -11.17 -7.27
N ALA A 159 12.27 -10.66 -8.41
CA ALA A 159 13.39 -9.74 -8.46
C ALA A 159 13.03 -8.31 -8.01
N ILE A 160 11.76 -8.02 -7.67
CA ILE A 160 11.32 -6.68 -7.27
C ILE A 160 12.04 -6.19 -6.02
N GLY A 161 12.27 -7.05 -5.02
CA GLY A 161 13.01 -6.68 -3.79
C GLY A 161 14.51 -6.40 -4.00
N ARG A 162 15.05 -6.64 -5.21
CA ARG A 162 16.41 -6.29 -5.63
C ARG A 162 16.48 -5.01 -6.47
N ARG A 163 15.33 -4.39 -6.72
CA ARG A 163 15.15 -3.32 -7.69
C ARG A 163 15.78 -1.99 -7.29
N ASP A 164 15.71 -1.60 -6.04
CA ASP A 164 16.34 -0.37 -5.56
C ASP A 164 17.85 -0.40 -5.81
N ARG A 165 18.44 -1.60 -5.67
CA ARG A 165 19.84 -1.83 -6.03
C ARG A 165 20.04 -1.83 -7.54
N SER A 166 19.07 -2.27 -8.33
CA SER A 166 19.21 -2.33 -9.78
C SER A 166 19.06 -0.95 -10.43
N LEU A 167 18.12 -0.11 -9.99
CA LEU A 167 17.93 1.24 -10.54
C LEU A 167 19.13 2.15 -10.29
N VAL A 168 19.61 2.18 -9.05
CA VAL A 168 20.85 2.90 -8.70
C VAL A 168 22.03 2.36 -9.51
N ARG A 169 22.19 1.03 -9.56
CA ARG A 169 23.27 0.39 -10.33
C ARG A 169 23.15 0.68 -11.80
N LEU A 170 21.95 0.58 -12.38
CA LEU A 170 21.70 0.89 -13.78
C LEU A 170 22.05 2.36 -14.10
N ALA A 171 21.61 3.30 -13.26
CA ALA A 171 21.96 4.71 -13.41
C ALA A 171 23.48 4.95 -13.39
N LEU A 172 24.17 4.31 -12.44
CA LEU A 172 25.61 4.38 -12.33
C LEU A 172 26.32 3.66 -13.49
N ASP A 173 25.80 2.55 -14.02
CA ASP A 173 26.34 1.84 -15.17
C ASP A 173 26.21 2.67 -16.46
N LEU A 174 25.06 3.32 -16.68
CA LEU A 174 24.87 4.28 -17.77
C LEU A 174 25.85 5.45 -17.68
N THR A 175 26.23 5.81 -16.47
CA THR A 175 27.19 6.89 -16.19
C THR A 175 28.62 6.42 -16.36
N SER A 176 28.93 5.16 -16.01
CA SER A 176 30.28 4.59 -16.01
C SER A 176 30.97 4.62 -17.38
N SER A 177 30.21 4.59 -18.48
CA SER A 177 30.77 4.76 -19.82
C SER A 177 31.42 6.12 -20.06
N ARG A 178 31.22 7.09 -19.16
CA ARG A 178 31.69 8.49 -19.26
C ARG A 178 32.61 8.89 -18.13
N ILE A 179 32.77 8.04 -17.14
CA ILE A 179 33.68 8.22 -16.00
C ILE A 179 34.91 7.36 -16.25
N THR A 180 36.05 7.98 -16.27
CA THR A 180 37.32 7.29 -16.57
C THR A 180 37.78 6.46 -15.38
N ASP A 181 37.61 7.01 -14.16
CA ASP A 181 38.04 6.37 -12.93
C ASP A 181 37.18 6.89 -11.77
N TRP A 182 36.46 5.97 -11.11
CA TRP A 182 35.62 6.30 -9.96
C TRP A 182 36.43 6.72 -8.72
N ALA A 183 37.66 6.26 -8.57
CA ALA A 183 38.51 6.61 -7.44
C ALA A 183 38.90 8.10 -7.43
N THR A 184 38.97 8.72 -8.60
CA THR A 184 39.27 10.15 -8.74
C THR A 184 38.05 11.04 -8.96
N THR A 185 36.87 10.44 -9.06
CA THR A 185 35.62 11.14 -9.32
C THR A 185 34.98 11.65 -8.02
N SER A 186 34.73 12.95 -7.98
CA SER A 186 34.00 13.56 -6.85
C SER A 186 32.48 13.37 -7.01
N VAL A 187 31.80 12.90 -5.97
CA VAL A 187 30.36 12.61 -5.97
C VAL A 187 29.65 13.34 -4.84
N LEU A 188 28.62 14.12 -5.16
CA LEU A 188 27.70 14.70 -4.19
C LEU A 188 26.37 13.94 -4.20
N LEU A 189 26.04 13.35 -3.08
CA LEU A 189 24.77 12.69 -2.84
C LEU A 189 23.79 13.68 -2.16
N VAL A 190 22.66 13.95 -2.79
CA VAL A 190 21.62 14.84 -2.26
C VAL A 190 20.48 14.00 -1.71
N GLY A 191 20.42 13.89 -0.37
CA GLY A 191 19.44 13.08 0.36
C GLY A 191 20.10 12.17 1.40
N THR A 192 19.30 11.70 2.37
CA THR A 192 19.73 10.87 3.50
C THR A 192 18.80 9.70 3.78
N GLY A 193 17.96 9.33 2.83
CA GLY A 193 17.03 8.20 2.91
C GLY A 193 17.67 6.86 2.55
N GLN A 194 16.83 5.83 2.39
CA GLN A 194 17.25 4.47 2.04
C GLN A 194 17.99 4.42 0.70
N TYR A 195 17.50 5.17 -0.30
CA TYR A 195 18.17 5.29 -1.60
C TYR A 195 19.58 5.86 -1.49
N ALA A 196 19.78 6.85 -0.61
CA ALA A 196 21.10 7.42 -0.36
C ALA A 196 22.08 6.36 0.18
N ALA A 197 21.65 5.54 1.12
CA ALA A 197 22.46 4.45 1.67
C ALA A 197 22.83 3.41 0.60
N THR A 198 21.88 3.03 -0.24
CA THR A 198 22.09 2.12 -1.39
C THR A 198 23.05 2.72 -2.41
N THR A 199 22.94 4.02 -2.68
CA THR A 199 23.80 4.74 -3.59
C THR A 199 25.26 4.78 -3.09
N VAL A 200 25.48 5.06 -1.80
CA VAL A 200 26.83 5.01 -1.19
C VAL A 200 27.46 3.62 -1.37
N ALA A 201 26.70 2.56 -1.08
CA ALA A 201 27.21 1.19 -1.26
C ALA A 201 27.57 0.90 -2.74
N ALA A 202 26.70 1.29 -3.69
CA ALA A 202 26.92 1.07 -5.11
C ALA A 202 28.07 1.89 -5.70
N LEU A 203 28.33 3.08 -5.17
CA LEU A 203 29.48 3.91 -5.51
C LEU A 203 30.78 3.29 -5.00
N ARG A 204 30.80 2.82 -3.78
CA ARG A 204 31.96 2.12 -3.19
C ARG A 204 32.29 0.82 -3.90
N ASP A 205 31.27 0.05 -4.31
CA ASP A 205 31.46 -1.16 -5.13
C ASP A 205 32.21 -0.85 -6.45
N ARG A 206 32.14 0.41 -6.93
CA ARG A 206 32.83 0.91 -8.12
C ARG A 206 34.19 1.57 -7.83
N GLY A 207 34.55 1.68 -6.54
CA GLY A 207 35.81 2.27 -6.11
C GLY A 207 35.76 3.78 -5.88
N ALA A 208 34.57 4.41 -5.79
CA ALA A 208 34.48 5.83 -5.47
C ALA A 208 34.95 6.11 -4.04
N GLU A 209 35.91 7.05 -3.91
CA GLU A 209 36.52 7.43 -2.63
C GLU A 209 36.01 8.79 -2.11
N ASP A 210 35.84 9.79 -3.00
CA ASP A 210 35.31 11.12 -2.66
C ASP A 210 33.78 11.15 -2.77
N ILE A 211 33.10 10.69 -1.73
CA ILE A 211 31.64 10.72 -1.63
C ILE A 211 31.23 11.70 -0.55
N ARG A 212 30.49 12.73 -0.95
CA ARG A 212 29.96 13.79 -0.08
C ARG A 212 28.46 13.71 -0.02
N VAL A 213 27.84 14.23 1.06
CA VAL A 213 26.38 14.22 1.24
C VAL A 213 25.85 15.60 1.58
N PHE A 214 24.80 16.00 0.89
CA PHE A 214 23.99 17.16 1.18
C PHE A 214 22.60 16.76 1.64
N SER A 215 22.05 17.47 2.62
CA SER A 215 20.67 17.26 3.07
C SER A 215 19.99 18.60 3.34
N PRO A 216 18.98 18.97 2.55
CA PRO A 216 18.20 20.18 2.78
C PRO A 216 17.53 20.21 4.17
N SER A 217 17.22 19.05 4.75
CA SER A 217 16.62 18.89 6.07
C SER A 217 17.63 18.87 7.23
N GLY A 218 18.92 19.18 6.99
CA GLY A 218 19.95 19.23 8.03
C GLY A 218 20.43 17.85 8.54
N ARG A 219 20.06 16.74 7.91
CA ARG A 219 20.43 15.38 8.33
C ARG A 219 21.75 14.86 7.71
N ALA A 220 22.52 15.72 7.05
CA ALA A 220 23.78 15.33 6.40
C ALA A 220 24.81 14.78 7.40
N ALA A 221 25.02 15.47 8.55
CA ALA A 221 26.04 15.06 9.51
C ALA A 221 25.80 13.68 10.16
N PRO A 222 24.59 13.32 10.68
CA PRO A 222 24.37 11.98 11.21
C PRO A 222 24.43 10.89 10.12
N PHE A 223 24.02 11.17 8.89
CA PHE A 223 24.17 10.24 7.77
C PHE A 223 25.64 10.04 7.42
N ALA A 224 26.41 11.11 7.31
CA ALA A 224 27.85 11.09 7.02
C ALA A 224 28.62 10.25 8.04
N ALA A 225 28.37 10.46 9.34
CA ALA A 225 28.97 9.68 10.41
C ALA A 225 28.62 8.19 10.33
N ARG A 226 27.39 7.86 9.97
CA ARG A 226 26.94 6.45 9.87
C ARG A 226 27.54 5.71 8.69
N TYR A 227 27.68 6.38 7.56
CA TYR A 227 28.13 5.76 6.32
C TYR A 227 29.57 6.10 5.92
N GLY A 228 30.30 6.87 6.74
CA GLY A 228 31.70 7.23 6.49
C GLY A 228 31.90 8.06 5.22
N VAL A 229 31.02 9.04 4.99
CA VAL A 229 31.09 10.03 3.92
C VAL A 229 31.20 11.42 4.52
N GLU A 230 31.47 12.47 3.72
CA GLU A 230 31.64 13.83 4.24
C GLU A 230 30.39 14.69 3.96
N PRO A 231 29.90 15.51 4.91
CA PRO A 231 28.86 16.48 4.64
C PRO A 231 29.40 17.64 3.81
N SER A 232 28.69 18.08 2.76
CA SER A 232 29.08 19.17 1.89
C SER A 232 27.86 19.85 1.28
N ASP A 233 27.95 21.14 1.02
CA ASP A 233 27.00 21.94 0.24
C ASP A 233 27.61 22.42 -1.10
N ASP A 234 28.78 21.93 -1.43
CA ASP A 234 29.48 22.24 -2.69
C ASP A 234 28.98 21.36 -3.84
N PHE A 235 28.32 21.99 -4.80
CA PHE A 235 27.83 21.34 -6.03
C PHE A 235 28.89 21.31 -7.17
N ALA A 236 30.10 21.83 -6.93
CA ALA A 236 31.20 21.81 -7.90
C ALA A 236 31.91 20.45 -7.90
N VAL A 237 31.16 19.39 -8.24
CA VAL A 237 31.61 17.97 -8.29
C VAL A 237 31.36 17.39 -9.67
N ASP A 238 31.97 16.24 -9.97
CA ASP A 238 31.82 15.54 -11.25
C ASP A 238 30.45 14.88 -11.41
N VAL A 239 29.93 14.31 -10.33
CA VAL A 239 28.66 13.59 -10.31
C VAL A 239 27.78 14.07 -9.16
N VAL A 240 26.53 14.43 -9.46
CA VAL A 240 25.49 14.70 -8.44
C VAL A 240 24.43 13.62 -8.55
N VAL A 241 24.10 12.95 -7.43
CA VAL A 241 23.01 11.97 -7.35
C VAL A 241 21.95 12.48 -6.39
N THR A 242 20.74 12.68 -6.88
CA THR A 242 19.63 13.16 -6.05
C THR A 242 18.66 12.02 -5.72
N CYS A 243 18.27 11.95 -4.45
CA CYS A 243 17.35 10.95 -3.93
C CYS A 243 16.63 11.48 -2.67
N THR A 244 16.01 12.65 -2.76
CA THR A 244 15.24 13.29 -1.69
C THR A 244 13.75 13.31 -2.03
N ALA A 245 12.90 13.59 -1.04
CA ALA A 245 11.46 13.62 -1.25
C ALA A 245 10.96 15.00 -1.73
N ASN A 246 11.59 16.10 -1.32
CA ASN A 246 10.96 17.43 -1.38
C ASN A 246 11.95 18.57 -1.78
N THR A 247 12.91 18.31 -2.65
CA THR A 247 13.87 19.35 -3.04
C THR A 247 13.99 19.40 -4.54
N VAL A 248 13.88 20.58 -5.13
CA VAL A 248 14.14 20.81 -6.55
C VAL A 248 15.39 21.66 -6.69
N LEU A 249 16.43 21.07 -7.30
CA LEU A 249 17.71 21.75 -7.62
C LEU A 249 17.55 22.49 -8.94
N GLY A 250 17.76 23.79 -8.91
CA GLY A 250 17.69 24.66 -10.09
C GLY A 250 19.01 24.72 -10.88
N PRO A 251 18.97 25.27 -12.11
CA PRO A 251 20.15 25.40 -12.98
C PRO A 251 21.26 26.29 -12.39
N GLU A 252 20.94 27.18 -11.46
CA GLU A 252 21.90 28.08 -10.79
C GLU A 252 22.96 27.33 -9.98
N LEU A 253 22.68 26.11 -9.53
CA LEU A 253 23.62 25.27 -8.78
C LEU A 253 24.65 24.56 -9.68
N PHE A 254 24.40 24.53 -10.98
CA PHE A 254 25.22 23.82 -11.97
C PHE A 254 25.95 24.76 -12.92
N THR A 255 26.17 26.00 -12.53
CA THR A 255 26.92 26.98 -13.34
C THR A 255 28.41 26.63 -13.40
N GLY A 256 29.01 26.75 -14.57
CA GLY A 256 30.45 26.48 -14.82
C GLY A 256 30.68 25.80 -16.17
N SER A 257 31.94 25.64 -16.56
CA SER A 257 32.34 25.05 -17.83
C SER A 257 32.69 23.56 -17.75
N ASP A 258 32.71 22.99 -16.56
CA ASP A 258 33.15 21.61 -16.34
C ASP A 258 32.05 20.62 -16.68
N ARG A 259 32.43 19.47 -17.18
CA ARG A 259 31.47 18.37 -17.47
C ARG A 259 30.97 17.80 -16.16
N ARG A 260 29.66 17.79 -16.01
CA ARG A 260 28.97 17.21 -14.85
C ARG A 260 27.88 16.25 -15.26
N ILE A 261 27.74 15.20 -14.47
CA ILE A 261 26.65 14.25 -14.63
C ILE A 261 25.71 14.42 -13.44
N VAL A 262 24.44 14.64 -13.73
CA VAL A 262 23.38 14.75 -12.71
C VAL A 262 22.45 13.57 -12.89
N ILE A 263 22.34 12.75 -11.86
CA ILE A 263 21.47 11.58 -11.81
C ILE A 263 20.31 11.92 -10.88
N ASP A 264 19.11 12.03 -11.42
CA ASP A 264 17.90 12.29 -10.64
C ASP A 264 17.11 11.00 -10.38
N LEU A 265 17.22 10.48 -9.15
CA LEU A 265 16.49 9.30 -8.67
C LEU A 265 15.26 9.73 -7.86
N GLY A 266 15.00 11.03 -7.75
CA GLY A 266 13.89 11.59 -7.00
C GLY A 266 12.56 11.49 -7.74
N LEU A 267 11.50 11.28 -6.94
CA LEU A 267 10.15 11.41 -7.43
C LEU A 267 9.26 11.94 -6.29
N PRO A 268 8.67 13.10 -6.52
CA PRO A 268 8.80 13.96 -7.71
C PRO A 268 10.24 14.31 -8.05
N ARG A 269 10.48 14.81 -9.26
CA ARG A 269 11.83 15.18 -9.74
C ARG A 269 12.53 16.09 -8.73
N ASN A 270 13.77 15.75 -8.40
CA ASN A 270 14.61 16.59 -7.54
C ASN A 270 15.45 17.59 -8.32
N VAL A 271 15.43 17.53 -9.65
CA VAL A 271 16.20 18.40 -10.53
C VAL A 271 15.25 19.06 -11.52
N HIS A 272 15.34 20.40 -11.63
CA HIS A 272 14.54 21.14 -12.59
C HIS A 272 14.93 20.74 -14.04
N PRO A 273 13.98 20.56 -14.97
CA PRO A 273 14.27 20.16 -16.34
C PRO A 273 15.24 21.08 -17.08
N ASP A 274 15.28 22.37 -16.76
CA ASP A 274 16.19 23.34 -17.36
C ASP A 274 17.66 23.06 -17.04
N VAL A 275 17.98 22.24 -16.05
CA VAL A 275 19.35 21.77 -15.76
C VAL A 275 19.93 21.01 -16.97
N ALA A 276 19.10 20.30 -17.72
CA ALA A 276 19.53 19.64 -18.95
C ALA A 276 20.01 20.60 -20.06
N ARG A 277 19.68 21.89 -19.94
CA ARG A 277 20.09 22.95 -20.89
C ARG A 277 21.37 23.67 -20.46
N VAL A 278 21.88 23.39 -19.26
CA VAL A 278 23.12 24.00 -18.77
C VAL A 278 24.30 23.41 -19.55
N PRO A 279 25.14 24.24 -20.16
CA PRO A 279 26.32 23.75 -20.90
C PRO A 279 27.24 22.88 -20.03
N GLY A 280 27.62 21.73 -20.53
CA GLY A 280 28.48 20.77 -19.80
C GLY A 280 27.72 19.84 -18.86
N VAL A 281 26.44 20.06 -18.57
CA VAL A 281 25.64 19.19 -17.70
C VAL A 281 24.91 18.12 -18.52
N GLN A 282 24.99 16.90 -18.06
CA GLN A 282 24.18 15.80 -18.55
C GLN A 282 23.23 15.33 -17.45
N LEU A 283 21.92 15.47 -17.68
CA LEU A 283 20.87 14.99 -16.78
C LEU A 283 20.42 13.60 -17.19
N LEU A 284 20.46 12.67 -16.24
CA LEU A 284 19.88 11.33 -16.31
C LEU A 284 18.72 11.28 -15.28
N ASP A 285 17.51 11.44 -15.75
CA ASP A 285 16.30 11.31 -14.92
C ASP A 285 15.76 9.88 -14.91
N LEU A 286 14.81 9.61 -14.04
CA LEU A 286 14.16 8.30 -13.90
C LEU A 286 13.55 7.77 -15.21
N GLU A 287 13.04 8.66 -16.06
CA GLU A 287 12.44 8.28 -17.33
C GLU A 287 13.50 7.76 -18.29
N THR A 288 14.61 8.49 -18.40
CA THR A 288 15.79 8.09 -19.20
C THR A 288 16.39 6.77 -18.70
N ILE A 289 16.52 6.61 -17.37
CA ILE A 289 17.07 5.38 -16.77
C ILE A 289 16.16 4.18 -17.06
N ARG A 290 14.84 4.36 -16.97
CA ARG A 290 13.84 3.30 -17.24
C ARG A 290 13.86 2.81 -18.69
N LEU A 291 14.09 3.70 -19.64
CA LEU A 291 14.20 3.31 -21.06
C LEU A 291 15.35 2.33 -21.34
N HIS A 292 16.31 2.25 -20.43
CA HIS A 292 17.47 1.34 -20.52
C HIS A 292 17.36 0.13 -19.59
N ALA A 293 16.20 -0.06 -18.94
CA ALA A 293 15.97 -1.18 -18.03
C ALA A 293 15.95 -2.53 -18.78
N PRO A 294 16.60 -3.58 -18.26
CA PRO A 294 16.59 -4.91 -18.87
C PRO A 294 15.20 -5.53 -18.93
N LEU A 295 14.95 -6.38 -19.96
CA LEU A 295 13.70 -7.14 -20.13
C LEU A 295 13.32 -8.03 -18.91
N GLU A 296 14.31 -8.48 -18.14
CA GLU A 296 14.11 -9.24 -16.89
C GLU A 296 13.28 -8.47 -15.83
N GLU A 297 13.28 -7.14 -15.89
CA GLU A 297 12.48 -6.31 -15.00
C GLU A 297 11.00 -6.35 -15.32
N LEU A 298 10.61 -6.52 -16.58
CA LEU A 298 9.23 -6.65 -17.00
C LEU A 298 8.63 -7.98 -16.50
N THR A 299 9.41 -9.07 -16.61
CA THR A 299 9.00 -10.40 -16.12
C THR A 299 8.80 -10.40 -14.60
N ALA A 300 9.71 -9.79 -13.84
CA ALA A 300 9.58 -9.69 -12.38
C ALA A 300 8.32 -8.92 -11.93
N HIS A 301 7.86 -7.98 -12.74
CA HIS A 301 6.64 -7.23 -12.48
C HIS A 301 5.39 -8.08 -12.71
N ASP A 302 5.39 -8.92 -13.75
CA ASP A 302 4.28 -9.83 -14.04
C ASP A 302 4.19 -10.95 -13.00
N ASP A 303 5.31 -11.54 -12.59
CA ASP A 303 5.38 -12.53 -11.50
C ASP A 303 4.82 -11.96 -10.19
N ALA A 304 5.18 -10.72 -9.86
CA ALA A 304 4.68 -10.07 -8.66
C ALA A 304 3.17 -9.77 -8.72
N ARG A 305 2.66 -9.35 -9.88
CA ARG A 305 1.23 -9.17 -10.09
C ARG A 305 0.45 -10.47 -9.94
N GLU A 306 1.02 -11.59 -10.40
CA GLU A 306 0.40 -12.90 -10.25
C GLU A 306 0.32 -13.31 -8.77
N ILE A 307 1.40 -13.13 -8.00
CA ILE A 307 1.41 -13.39 -6.55
C ILE A 307 0.36 -12.53 -5.83
N VAL A 308 0.29 -11.24 -6.14
CA VAL A 308 -0.68 -10.31 -5.55
C VAL A 308 -2.11 -10.72 -5.90
N ARG A 309 -2.38 -11.06 -7.17
CA ARG A 309 -3.71 -11.51 -7.61
C ARG A 309 -4.15 -12.77 -6.91
N ALA A 310 -3.26 -13.77 -6.81
CA ALA A 310 -3.54 -15.01 -6.10
C ALA A 310 -3.81 -14.77 -4.60
N ALA A 311 -3.03 -13.90 -3.96
CA ALA A 311 -3.22 -13.55 -2.55
C ALA A 311 -4.55 -12.81 -2.30
N ALA A 312 -4.93 -11.89 -3.19
CA ALA A 312 -6.19 -11.15 -3.10
C ALA A 312 -7.40 -12.07 -3.30
N ALA A 313 -7.36 -12.96 -4.29
CA ALA A 313 -8.40 -13.97 -4.51
C ALA A 313 -8.55 -14.90 -3.29
N GLY A 314 -7.44 -15.35 -2.70
CA GLY A 314 -7.44 -16.15 -1.48
C GLY A 314 -8.05 -15.41 -0.29
N PHE A 315 -7.72 -14.12 -0.10
CA PHE A 315 -8.30 -13.30 0.96
C PHE A 315 -9.81 -13.13 0.80
N THR A 316 -10.29 -12.90 -0.42
CA THR A 316 -11.72 -12.80 -0.74
C THR A 316 -12.44 -14.10 -0.43
N ALA A 317 -11.92 -15.23 -0.88
CA ALA A 317 -12.50 -16.55 -0.61
C ALA A 317 -12.56 -16.87 0.89
N GLU A 318 -11.51 -16.52 1.66
CA GLU A 318 -11.50 -16.66 3.12
C GLU A 318 -12.57 -15.78 3.79
N THR A 319 -12.77 -14.55 3.30
CA THR A 319 -13.77 -13.62 3.84
C THR A 319 -15.19 -14.10 3.54
N GLU A 320 -15.46 -14.56 2.32
CA GLU A 320 -16.74 -15.17 1.93
C GLU A 320 -17.06 -16.39 2.79
N ALA A 321 -16.10 -17.30 2.98
CA ALA A 321 -16.29 -18.48 3.82
C ALA A 321 -16.56 -18.14 5.29
N GLU A 322 -15.89 -17.13 5.85
CA GLU A 322 -16.12 -16.69 7.23
C GLU A 322 -17.54 -16.09 7.38
N ALA A 323 -18.00 -15.27 6.41
CA ALA A 323 -19.38 -14.77 6.38
C ALA A 323 -20.40 -15.92 6.38
N GLY A 324 -20.18 -16.95 5.57
CA GLY A 324 -21.00 -18.16 5.54
C GLY A 324 -20.98 -18.93 6.87
N ILE A 325 -19.81 -19.03 7.52
CA ILE A 325 -19.70 -19.68 8.84
C ILE A 325 -20.47 -18.90 9.90
N VAL A 326 -20.40 -17.56 9.88
CA VAL A 326 -21.14 -16.70 10.81
C VAL A 326 -22.64 -16.86 10.59
N ALA A 327 -23.11 -16.81 9.35
CA ALA A 327 -24.53 -16.98 9.00
C ALA A 327 -25.05 -18.37 9.42
N LEU A 328 -24.29 -19.45 9.15
CA LEU A 328 -24.64 -20.80 9.61
C LEU A 328 -24.73 -20.89 11.14
N ARG A 329 -23.77 -20.29 11.84
CA ARG A 329 -23.77 -20.24 13.32
C ARG A 329 -25.01 -19.53 13.85
N GLY A 330 -25.34 -18.35 13.29
CA GLY A 330 -26.54 -17.60 13.67
C GLY A 330 -27.78 -18.46 13.53
N HIS A 331 -27.98 -19.09 12.38
CA HIS A 331 -29.11 -19.98 12.13
C HIS A 331 -29.20 -21.15 13.12
N VAL A 332 -28.08 -21.84 13.36
CA VAL A 332 -28.03 -22.99 14.30
C VAL A 332 -28.30 -22.50 15.74
N PHE A 333 -27.77 -21.36 16.16
CA PHE A 333 -28.03 -20.83 17.50
C PHE A 333 -29.48 -20.36 17.69
N GLU A 334 -30.13 -19.78 16.69
CA GLU A 334 -31.55 -19.47 16.75
C GLU A 334 -32.40 -20.71 16.98
N LEU A 335 -32.12 -21.80 16.22
CA LEU A 335 -32.78 -23.09 16.40
C LEU A 335 -32.51 -23.69 17.79
N LEU A 336 -31.26 -23.59 18.27
CA LEU A 336 -30.83 -24.07 19.57
C LEU A 336 -31.59 -23.36 20.72
N GLU A 337 -31.62 -22.03 20.70
CA GLU A 337 -32.32 -21.28 21.76
C GLU A 337 -33.83 -21.53 21.76
N ALA A 338 -34.44 -21.67 20.57
CA ALA A 338 -35.83 -22.07 20.46
C ALA A 338 -36.08 -23.46 21.04
N GLU A 339 -35.18 -24.43 20.86
CA GLU A 339 -35.32 -25.77 21.44
C GLU A 339 -35.07 -25.81 22.95
N ILE A 340 -34.08 -25.03 23.42
CA ILE A 340 -33.84 -24.88 24.88
C ILE A 340 -35.07 -24.29 25.54
N ALA A 341 -35.68 -23.24 24.97
CA ALA A 341 -36.90 -22.63 25.49
C ALA A 341 -38.07 -23.66 25.55
N ARG A 342 -38.23 -24.47 24.50
CA ARG A 342 -39.21 -25.54 24.46
C ARG A 342 -38.95 -26.64 25.52
N SER A 343 -37.68 -27.01 25.70
CA SER A 343 -37.26 -27.97 26.71
C SER A 343 -37.56 -27.48 28.12
N ARG A 344 -37.21 -26.22 28.42
CA ARG A 344 -37.54 -25.59 29.73
C ARG A 344 -39.02 -25.57 30.03
N ALA A 345 -39.84 -25.20 29.04
CA ALA A 345 -41.30 -25.19 29.18
C ALA A 345 -41.90 -26.57 29.49
N ARG A 346 -41.17 -27.66 29.16
CA ARG A 346 -41.53 -29.04 29.43
C ARG A 346 -40.86 -29.63 30.68
N GLY A 347 -40.16 -28.82 31.47
CA GLY A 347 -39.45 -29.26 32.67
C GLY A 347 -38.09 -29.92 32.40
N GLY A 348 -37.44 -29.60 31.27
CA GLY A 348 -36.10 -30.08 30.92
C GLY A 348 -35.01 -29.61 31.90
N SER A 349 -34.00 -30.45 32.11
CA SER A 349 -32.89 -30.19 33.04
C SER A 349 -31.76 -29.39 32.42
N GLU A 350 -30.87 -28.81 33.25
CA GLU A 350 -29.63 -28.19 32.82
C GLU A 350 -28.72 -29.15 32.04
N GLU A 351 -28.72 -30.44 32.35
CA GLU A 351 -28.01 -31.46 31.59
C GLU A 351 -28.49 -31.54 30.13
N THR A 352 -29.83 -31.42 29.93
CA THR A 352 -30.42 -31.39 28.59
C THR A 352 -29.96 -30.16 27.81
N GLU A 353 -29.93 -29.00 28.46
CA GLU A 353 -29.40 -27.77 27.81
C GLU A 353 -27.94 -27.89 27.45
N SER A 354 -27.13 -28.42 28.35
CA SER A 354 -25.69 -28.66 28.10
C SER A 354 -25.48 -29.64 26.94
N ALA A 355 -26.27 -30.70 26.87
CA ALA A 355 -26.20 -31.67 25.76
C ALA A 355 -26.60 -31.04 24.42
N LEU A 356 -27.65 -30.19 24.39
CA LEU A 356 -28.07 -29.46 23.18
C LEU A 356 -26.99 -28.49 22.71
N ARG A 357 -26.36 -27.72 23.61
CA ARG A 357 -25.25 -26.81 23.27
C ARG A 357 -24.03 -27.57 22.75
N HIS A 358 -23.70 -28.69 23.37
CA HIS A 358 -22.62 -29.54 22.89
C HIS A 358 -22.90 -30.07 21.48
N LEU A 359 -24.11 -30.58 21.23
CA LEU A 359 -24.51 -31.07 19.92
C LEU A 359 -24.44 -29.98 18.84
N ALA A 360 -24.90 -28.77 19.13
CA ALA A 360 -24.79 -27.64 18.21
C ALA A 360 -23.33 -27.34 17.87
N GLY A 361 -22.43 -27.36 18.85
CA GLY A 361 -20.98 -27.19 18.63
C GLY A 361 -20.39 -28.25 17.72
N VAL A 362 -20.75 -29.52 17.93
CA VAL A 362 -20.31 -30.65 17.09
C VAL A 362 -20.82 -30.50 15.66
N LEU A 363 -22.09 -30.15 15.48
CA LEU A 363 -22.69 -29.95 14.16
C LEU A 363 -22.07 -28.79 13.38
N LEU A 364 -21.64 -27.72 14.07
CA LEU A 364 -21.00 -26.55 13.44
C LEU A 364 -19.54 -26.78 13.09
N HIS A 365 -18.85 -27.71 13.77
CA HIS A 365 -17.43 -27.93 13.58
C HIS A 365 -17.08 -28.41 12.15
N GLY A 366 -17.75 -29.46 11.69
CA GLY A 366 -17.49 -30.06 10.38
C GLY A 366 -17.68 -29.09 9.21
N PRO A 367 -18.85 -28.42 9.08
CA PRO A 367 -19.06 -27.38 8.07
C PRO A 367 -18.07 -26.23 8.14
N SER A 368 -17.70 -25.76 9.34
CA SER A 368 -16.73 -24.67 9.50
C SER A 368 -15.32 -25.06 9.00
N VAL A 369 -14.88 -26.30 9.27
CA VAL A 369 -13.59 -26.80 8.75
C VAL A 369 -13.64 -26.94 7.22
N ARG A 370 -14.73 -27.47 6.68
CA ARG A 370 -14.93 -27.59 5.23
C ARG A 370 -14.96 -26.26 4.51
N ALA A 371 -15.65 -25.26 5.07
CA ALA A 371 -15.71 -23.90 4.54
C ALA A 371 -14.30 -23.32 4.36
N ARG A 372 -13.46 -23.44 5.39
CA ARG A 372 -12.06 -22.97 5.33
C ARG A 372 -11.22 -23.76 4.32
N GLY A 373 -11.46 -25.06 4.18
CA GLY A 373 -10.80 -25.88 3.15
C GLY A 373 -11.17 -25.45 1.74
N LEU A 374 -12.47 -25.24 1.47
CA LEU A 374 -12.94 -24.73 0.18
C LEU A 374 -12.43 -23.32 -0.11
N ALA A 375 -12.36 -22.44 0.91
CA ALA A 375 -11.77 -21.12 0.75
C ALA A 375 -10.30 -21.18 0.36
N ALA A 376 -9.53 -22.06 0.97
CA ALA A 376 -8.11 -22.26 0.63
C ALA A 376 -7.91 -22.78 -0.81
N GLU A 377 -8.93 -23.44 -1.38
CA GLU A 377 -8.97 -23.88 -2.79
C GLU A 377 -9.56 -22.82 -3.73
N GLY A 378 -9.91 -21.62 -3.24
CA GLY A 378 -10.60 -20.57 -4.01
C GLY A 378 -12.08 -20.86 -4.30
N ARG A 379 -12.69 -21.81 -3.60
CA ARG A 379 -14.06 -22.32 -3.81
C ARG A 379 -15.03 -21.87 -2.72
N GLY A 380 -14.78 -20.73 -2.09
CA GLY A 380 -15.64 -20.18 -1.02
C GLY A 380 -17.11 -19.99 -1.45
N ALA A 381 -17.36 -19.57 -2.68
CA ALA A 381 -18.69 -19.42 -3.25
C ALA A 381 -19.50 -20.74 -3.30
N GLU A 382 -18.87 -21.90 -3.46
CA GLU A 382 -19.55 -23.21 -3.42
C GLU A 382 -20.11 -23.51 -2.02
N PHE A 383 -19.41 -23.09 -0.99
CA PHE A 383 -19.89 -23.22 0.39
C PHE A 383 -21.13 -22.37 0.63
N LEU A 384 -21.13 -21.12 0.15
CA LEU A 384 -22.28 -20.20 0.27
C LEU A 384 -23.50 -20.74 -0.47
N ALA A 385 -23.32 -21.20 -1.71
CA ALA A 385 -24.40 -21.83 -2.48
C ALA A 385 -24.94 -23.09 -1.78
N GLY A 386 -24.08 -23.89 -1.17
CA GLY A 386 -24.48 -25.04 -0.36
C GLY A 386 -25.29 -24.68 0.87
N LEU A 387 -24.94 -23.61 1.58
CA LEU A 387 -25.70 -23.11 2.72
C LEU A 387 -27.09 -22.64 2.32
N GLU A 388 -27.20 -21.88 1.23
CA GLU A 388 -28.49 -21.43 0.72
C GLU A 388 -29.36 -22.62 0.28
N ALA A 389 -28.79 -23.58 -0.46
CA ALA A 389 -29.52 -24.73 -1.00
C ALA A 389 -30.02 -25.67 0.11
N VAL A 390 -29.26 -25.86 1.23
CA VAL A 390 -29.57 -26.86 2.25
C VAL A 390 -30.31 -26.24 3.44
N TYR A 391 -29.94 -25.04 3.85
CA TYR A 391 -30.48 -24.41 5.05
C TYR A 391 -31.33 -23.16 4.76
N GLY A 392 -31.40 -22.69 3.51
CA GLY A 392 -32.03 -21.42 3.17
C GLY A 392 -31.31 -20.21 3.78
N VAL A 393 -30.08 -20.38 4.20
CA VAL A 393 -29.27 -19.34 4.84
C VAL A 393 -28.52 -18.58 3.76
N GLN A 394 -28.86 -17.31 3.60
CA GLN A 394 -28.12 -16.40 2.74
C GLN A 394 -27.05 -15.71 3.59
N ALA A 395 -25.78 -15.99 3.29
CA ALA A 395 -24.70 -15.12 3.72
C ALA A 395 -24.58 -14.05 2.65
N THR A 396 -24.77 -12.79 3.00
CA THR A 396 -24.58 -11.68 2.05
C THR A 396 -23.08 -11.60 1.72
N PRO A 397 -22.63 -12.05 0.53
CA PRO A 397 -21.25 -11.83 0.12
C PRO A 397 -21.09 -10.35 -0.24
N PRO A 398 -19.86 -9.79 -0.13
CA PRO A 398 -19.58 -8.48 -0.71
C PRO A 398 -19.95 -8.53 -2.20
N ALA A 399 -20.62 -7.48 -2.69
CA ALA A 399 -21.18 -7.40 -4.03
C ALA A 399 -20.15 -7.76 -5.13
N ARG A 400 -20.48 -8.74 -5.97
CA ARG A 400 -19.71 -9.05 -7.19
C ARG A 400 -20.10 -8.06 -8.29
N ASP A 401 -19.11 -7.43 -8.88
CA ASP A 401 -19.30 -6.65 -10.10
C ASP A 401 -19.41 -7.61 -11.31
N GLU A 402 -20.62 -7.75 -11.89
CA GLU A 402 -20.88 -8.58 -13.08
C GLU A 402 -20.26 -8.00 -14.37
N ARG A 403 -19.51 -6.89 -14.29
CA ARG A 403 -18.94 -6.20 -15.46
C ARG A 403 -17.59 -6.74 -15.94
N ALA A 404 -16.98 -7.70 -15.23
CA ALA A 404 -15.66 -8.23 -15.59
C ALA A 404 -15.66 -9.39 -16.57
N GLU A 405 -16.84 -9.92 -16.99
CA GLU A 405 -16.92 -11.07 -17.92
C GLU A 405 -17.18 -10.68 -19.40
N THR A 406 -17.18 -9.39 -19.74
CA THR A 406 -17.46 -8.92 -21.13
C THR A 406 -16.42 -7.90 -21.63
N ALA A 407 -15.13 -8.15 -21.44
CA ALA A 407 -14.07 -7.39 -22.12
C ALA A 407 -12.89 -8.30 -22.51
#